data_62f256ed96b53129c6f4a73fbb034c80
#
_entry.id   62f256ed96b53129c6f4a73fbb034c80
#
_cell.length_a   1.000
_cell.length_b   1.000
_cell.length_c   1.000
_cell.angle_alpha   90.00
_cell.angle_beta   90.00
_cell.angle_gamma   90.00
#
_symmetry.space_group_name_H-M   'P 1'
#
loop_
_entity.id
_entity.type
_entity.pdbx_description
1 polymer ?
#
loop_
_entity_poly.entity_id
_entity_poly.type
_entity_poly.pdbx_seq_one_letter_code
_entity_poly.pdbx_strand_id
1 'polypeptide(L)'
;MYSFEIVRPTSLADAVAALGQDEAQALAGGQTLIPSLKQRLAQPSVLVSLTAIAEMQGVSAEGGVLTLGGGTTHGTVAREAAAHYPALAALASNIGDPAVRNRGTVGGSLANNDPAACYPAAALASGATIVTNGREIAMEDYFQGMFTTALEEGEIITAVRFPIPEKAAYIKFEQPASRFALVGVFVAKFADGVRVAVTGASEEGVFRWTEAEEALSGNFSATALDGLTASADGLMSDIHGSAPYRAHLIGVLTKRAVAAAA
;
A
#
# COMPACT_ATOMS: atom_id res chain seq x y z
N MET A 1 -8.97 15.31 -21.25
CA MET A 1 -8.81 15.98 -19.94
C MET A 1 -9.45 17.35 -20.02
N TYR A 2 -9.94 17.88 -18.92
CA TYR A 2 -10.26 19.29 -18.77
C TYR A 2 -8.97 20.11 -18.67
N SER A 3 -9.05 21.44 -18.79
CA SER A 3 -7.92 22.35 -18.60
C SER A 3 -7.58 22.46 -17.12
N PHE A 4 -6.30 22.53 -16.79
CA PHE A 4 -5.78 22.74 -15.45
C PHE A 4 -4.41 23.44 -15.52
N GLU A 5 -4.00 24.04 -14.41
CA GLU A 5 -2.64 24.56 -14.22
C GLU A 5 -1.76 23.51 -13.52
N ILE A 6 -0.45 23.56 -13.74
CA ILE A 6 0.52 22.71 -13.02
C ILE A 6 1.50 23.59 -12.26
N VAL A 7 1.49 23.45 -10.93
CA VAL A 7 2.48 24.05 -10.03
C VAL A 7 3.52 22.99 -9.67
N ARG A 8 4.79 23.35 -9.62
CA ARG A 8 5.92 22.44 -9.33
C ARG A 8 6.76 22.97 -8.17
N PRO A 9 6.28 22.88 -6.93
CA PRO A 9 7.03 23.31 -5.77
C PRO A 9 8.27 22.42 -5.57
N THR A 10 9.31 23.01 -4.99
CA THR A 10 10.54 22.30 -4.60
C THR A 10 10.69 22.12 -3.11
N SER A 11 9.75 22.68 -2.32
CA SER A 11 9.65 22.50 -0.87
C SER A 11 8.27 22.00 -0.47
N LEU A 12 8.20 21.32 0.67
CA LEU A 12 6.93 20.86 1.26
C LEU A 12 6.03 22.04 1.62
N ALA A 13 6.59 23.11 2.16
CA ALA A 13 5.84 24.31 2.54
C ALA A 13 5.13 24.96 1.34
N ASP A 14 5.82 25.10 0.21
CA ASP A 14 5.21 25.63 -1.02
C ASP A 14 4.15 24.69 -1.59
N ALA A 15 4.33 23.37 -1.46
CA ALA A 15 3.34 22.38 -1.90
C ALA A 15 2.05 22.47 -1.07
N VAL A 16 2.18 22.57 0.27
CA VAL A 16 1.04 22.74 1.18
C VAL A 16 0.32 24.04 0.87
N ALA A 17 1.05 25.15 0.68
CA ALA A 17 0.46 26.43 0.32
C ALA A 17 -0.30 26.36 -1.03
N ALA A 18 0.26 25.65 -2.01
CA ALA A 18 -0.38 25.50 -3.31
C ALA A 18 -1.64 24.61 -3.24
N LEU A 19 -1.68 23.60 -2.37
CA LEU A 19 -2.85 22.76 -2.14
C LEU A 19 -3.99 23.46 -1.41
N GLY A 20 -3.72 24.59 -0.76
CA GLY A 20 -4.76 25.44 -0.17
C GLY A 20 -5.57 26.25 -1.20
N GLN A 21 -5.29 26.15 -2.50
CA GLN A 21 -6.08 26.78 -3.55
C GLN A 21 -7.33 25.93 -3.83
N ASP A 22 -8.40 26.59 -4.29
CA ASP A 22 -9.65 25.94 -4.67
C ASP A 22 -9.42 24.86 -5.73
N GLU A 23 -10.01 23.68 -5.54
CA GLU A 23 -9.90 22.53 -6.45
C GLU A 23 -8.45 22.10 -6.78
N ALA A 24 -7.48 22.42 -5.90
CA ALA A 24 -6.11 21.96 -6.07
C ALA A 24 -5.99 20.48 -5.68
N GLN A 25 -5.22 19.72 -6.45
CA GLN A 25 -5.01 18.30 -6.20
C GLN A 25 -3.53 17.92 -6.28
N ALA A 26 -3.06 17.13 -5.31
CA ALA A 26 -1.69 16.61 -5.29
C ALA A 26 -1.45 15.63 -6.43
N LEU A 27 -0.32 15.78 -7.13
CA LEU A 27 0.13 14.91 -8.20
C LEU A 27 1.51 14.34 -7.83
N ALA A 28 1.55 13.08 -7.39
CA ALA A 28 2.78 12.32 -7.21
C ALA A 28 3.19 11.60 -8.52
N GLY A 29 3.22 10.27 -8.55
CA GLY A 29 3.56 9.48 -9.74
C GLY A 29 2.56 9.53 -10.90
N GLY A 30 1.33 9.96 -10.64
CA GLY A 30 0.27 10.15 -11.63
C GLY A 30 -0.31 8.85 -12.21
N GLN A 31 0.01 7.69 -11.65
CA GLN A 31 -0.38 6.40 -12.24
C GLN A 31 -1.87 6.08 -12.09
N THR A 32 -2.57 6.71 -11.17
CA THR A 32 -4.02 6.67 -11.02
C THR A 32 -4.67 7.98 -11.48
N LEU A 33 -4.17 9.12 -11.02
CA LEU A 33 -4.79 10.41 -11.28
C LEU A 33 -4.80 10.77 -12.78
N ILE A 34 -3.69 10.57 -13.51
CA ILE A 34 -3.64 10.91 -14.94
C ILE A 34 -4.63 10.08 -15.78
N PRO A 35 -4.76 8.75 -15.61
CA PRO A 35 -5.85 7.99 -16.22
C PRO A 35 -7.25 8.53 -15.90
N SER A 36 -7.51 8.89 -14.64
CA SER A 36 -8.80 9.46 -14.22
C SER A 36 -9.09 10.81 -14.91
N LEU A 37 -8.08 11.68 -15.02
CA LEU A 37 -8.19 12.93 -15.76
C LEU A 37 -8.46 12.70 -17.26
N LYS A 38 -7.81 11.69 -17.86
CA LYS A 38 -8.05 11.33 -19.29
C LYS A 38 -9.48 10.86 -19.51
N GLN A 39 -10.05 10.15 -18.56
CA GLN A 39 -11.44 9.67 -18.60
C GLN A 39 -12.45 10.73 -18.13
N ARG A 40 -11.99 11.92 -17.71
CA ARG A 40 -12.82 13.02 -17.19
C ARG A 40 -13.59 12.66 -15.91
N LEU A 41 -13.03 11.76 -15.09
CA LEU A 41 -13.59 11.38 -13.78
C LEU A 41 -13.15 12.34 -12.66
N ALA A 42 -12.15 13.19 -12.92
CA ALA A 42 -11.70 14.25 -12.02
C ALA A 42 -11.45 15.54 -12.84
N GLN A 43 -11.64 16.69 -12.18
CA GLN A 43 -11.52 18.00 -12.80
C GLN A 43 -10.89 19.02 -11.84
N PRO A 44 -9.63 18.81 -11.40
CA PRO A 44 -8.94 19.82 -10.60
C PRO A 44 -8.66 21.06 -11.44
N SER A 45 -8.66 22.23 -10.82
CA SER A 45 -8.23 23.50 -11.44
C SER A 45 -6.69 23.60 -11.42
N VAL A 46 -6.05 23.06 -10.38
CA VAL A 46 -4.60 23.09 -10.17
C VAL A 46 -4.08 21.69 -9.81
N LEU A 47 -3.01 21.26 -10.48
CA LEU A 47 -2.23 20.09 -10.11
C LEU A 47 -0.94 20.51 -9.42
N VAL A 48 -0.74 20.12 -8.17
CA VAL A 48 0.47 20.38 -7.39
C VAL A 48 1.40 19.18 -7.47
N SER A 49 2.45 19.29 -8.28
CA SER A 49 3.41 18.20 -8.49
C SER A 49 4.35 18.05 -7.30
N LEU A 50 4.33 16.89 -6.65
CA LEU A 50 5.20 16.57 -5.49
C LEU A 50 6.56 15.99 -5.91
N THR A 51 6.80 15.77 -7.21
CA THR A 51 7.95 15.00 -7.70
C THR A 51 9.31 15.70 -7.57
N ALA A 52 9.33 17.02 -7.38
CA ALA A 52 10.55 17.82 -7.22
C ALA A 52 10.95 18.08 -5.75
N ILE A 53 10.16 17.60 -4.78
CA ILE A 53 10.39 17.82 -3.35
C ILE A 53 11.39 16.77 -2.86
N ALA A 54 12.64 17.17 -2.67
CA ALA A 54 13.73 16.26 -2.32
C ALA A 54 13.54 15.60 -0.94
N GLU A 55 13.01 16.33 0.03
CA GLU A 55 12.74 15.83 1.39
C GLU A 55 11.69 14.73 1.48
N MET A 56 10.89 14.53 0.42
CA MET A 56 9.93 13.44 0.30
C MET A 56 10.51 12.20 -0.41
N GLN A 57 11.80 12.16 -0.71
CA GLN A 57 12.44 11.08 -1.45
C GLN A 57 13.38 10.27 -0.55
N GLY A 58 13.57 9.00 -0.89
CA GLY A 58 14.62 8.17 -0.32
C GLY A 58 14.12 7.03 0.56
N VAL A 59 15.09 6.19 0.92
CA VAL A 59 14.93 4.99 1.76
C VAL A 59 16.01 5.06 2.84
N SER A 60 15.64 4.93 4.09
CA SER A 60 16.57 4.84 5.21
C SER A 60 16.11 3.79 6.21
N ALA A 61 17.05 3.16 6.91
CA ALA A 61 16.75 2.17 7.94
C ALA A 61 17.56 2.49 9.20
N GLU A 62 16.88 2.67 10.31
CA GLU A 62 17.48 2.95 11.60
C GLU A 62 16.63 2.38 12.74
N GLY A 63 17.28 1.82 13.77
CA GLY A 63 16.58 1.34 14.97
C GLY A 63 15.51 0.27 14.72
N GLY A 64 15.66 -0.57 13.68
CA GLY A 64 14.65 -1.57 13.34
C GLY A 64 13.43 -1.02 12.57
N VAL A 65 13.51 0.20 12.08
CA VAL A 65 12.46 0.85 11.28
C VAL A 65 13.00 1.23 9.91
N LEU A 66 12.28 0.86 8.86
CA LEU A 66 12.50 1.34 7.49
C LEU A 66 11.63 2.56 7.24
N THR A 67 12.22 3.69 6.88
CA THR A 67 11.52 4.91 6.50
C THR A 67 11.58 5.09 4.98
N LEU A 68 10.42 5.23 4.36
CA LEU A 68 10.27 5.55 2.95
C LEU A 68 9.70 6.95 2.80
N GLY A 69 10.39 7.82 2.08
CA GLY A 69 9.81 9.12 1.70
C GLY A 69 8.55 8.92 0.85
N GLY A 70 7.50 9.73 1.08
CA GLY A 70 6.21 9.59 0.40
C GLY A 70 6.27 9.71 -1.12
N GLY A 71 7.24 10.48 -1.64
CA GLY A 71 7.54 10.62 -3.05
C GLY A 71 8.45 9.53 -3.65
N THR A 72 8.92 8.59 -2.85
CA THR A 72 9.83 7.52 -3.31
C THR A 72 9.10 6.57 -4.27
N THR A 73 9.69 6.33 -5.43
CA THR A 73 9.09 5.47 -6.46
C THR A 73 9.17 3.99 -6.07
N HIS A 74 8.22 3.19 -6.56
CA HIS A 74 8.23 1.73 -6.35
C HIS A 74 9.53 1.08 -6.82
N GLY A 75 10.09 1.57 -7.95
CA GLY A 75 11.37 1.08 -8.47
C GLY A 75 12.55 1.38 -7.55
N THR A 76 12.53 2.51 -6.86
CA THR A 76 13.55 2.87 -5.86
C THR A 76 13.39 1.99 -4.61
N VAL A 77 12.17 1.82 -4.09
CA VAL A 77 11.91 0.93 -2.96
C VAL A 77 12.37 -0.50 -3.27
N ALA A 78 12.06 -1.03 -4.45
CA ALA A 78 12.45 -2.38 -4.86
C ALA A 78 13.99 -2.60 -4.83
N ARG A 79 14.76 -1.56 -5.14
CA ARG A 79 16.24 -1.66 -5.12
C ARG A 79 16.82 -1.39 -3.74
N GLU A 80 16.39 -0.33 -3.09
CA GLU A 80 17.08 0.22 -1.91
C GLU A 80 16.56 -0.38 -0.59
N ALA A 81 15.31 -0.81 -0.53
CA ALA A 81 14.80 -1.50 0.65
C ALA A 81 15.25 -2.98 0.74
N ALA A 82 15.80 -3.56 -0.32
CA ALA A 82 16.12 -4.99 -0.38
C ALA A 82 17.09 -5.46 0.71
N ALA A 83 18.05 -4.63 1.11
CA ALA A 83 19.02 -4.96 2.14
C ALA A 83 18.44 -4.87 3.57
N HIS A 84 17.33 -4.18 3.76
CA HIS A 84 16.75 -3.87 5.07
C HIS A 84 15.42 -4.57 5.32
N TYR A 85 14.56 -4.62 4.30
CA TYR A 85 13.24 -5.23 4.36
C TYR A 85 12.93 -5.96 3.04
N PRO A 86 13.49 -7.17 2.82
CA PRO A 86 13.39 -7.90 1.54
C PRO A 86 11.96 -8.14 1.08
N ALA A 87 11.02 -8.44 1.99
CA ALA A 87 9.63 -8.69 1.64
C ALA A 87 8.93 -7.44 1.07
N LEU A 88 9.23 -6.26 1.62
CA LEU A 88 8.69 -4.99 1.11
C LEU A 88 9.30 -4.62 -0.25
N ALA A 89 10.59 -4.87 -0.44
CA ALA A 89 11.27 -4.70 -1.73
C ALA A 89 10.70 -5.65 -2.80
N ALA A 90 10.46 -6.90 -2.44
CA ALA A 90 9.83 -7.89 -3.32
C ALA A 90 8.40 -7.47 -3.70
N LEU A 91 7.60 -7.00 -2.73
CA LEU A 91 6.29 -6.41 -3.00
C LEU A 91 6.37 -5.28 -4.01
N ALA A 92 7.27 -4.30 -3.78
CA ALA A 92 7.44 -3.14 -4.65
C ALA A 92 7.86 -3.54 -6.07
N SER A 93 8.72 -4.55 -6.21
CA SER A 93 9.18 -5.08 -7.50
C SER A 93 8.04 -5.73 -8.31
N ASN A 94 6.98 -6.15 -7.64
CA ASN A 94 5.83 -6.85 -8.21
C ASN A 94 4.61 -5.92 -8.47
N ILE A 95 4.78 -4.60 -8.40
CA ILE A 95 3.73 -3.63 -8.73
C ILE A 95 3.80 -3.27 -10.21
N GLY A 96 2.71 -3.53 -10.94
CA GLY A 96 2.57 -3.14 -12.34
C GLY A 96 3.75 -3.56 -13.23
N ASP A 97 4.07 -2.74 -14.20
CA ASP A 97 5.23 -2.87 -15.07
C ASP A 97 6.35 -1.87 -14.70
N PRO A 98 7.53 -1.92 -15.36
CA PRO A 98 8.63 -0.97 -15.10
C PRO A 98 8.24 0.50 -15.30
N ALA A 99 7.35 0.83 -16.24
CA ALA A 99 6.92 2.21 -16.47
C ALA A 99 6.10 2.71 -15.27
N VAL A 100 5.21 1.87 -14.73
CA VAL A 100 4.45 2.15 -13.50
C VAL A 100 5.40 2.30 -12.31
N ARG A 101 6.33 1.35 -12.10
CA ARG A 101 7.23 1.37 -10.96
C ARG A 101 8.19 2.56 -10.93
N ASN A 102 8.60 3.05 -12.08
CA ASN A 102 9.49 4.22 -12.18
C ASN A 102 8.78 5.57 -11.95
N ARG A 103 7.47 5.57 -11.84
CA ARG A 103 6.65 6.78 -11.64
C ARG A 103 5.80 6.71 -10.37
N GLY A 104 5.07 5.61 -10.16
CA GLY A 104 4.23 5.42 -8.99
C GLY A 104 5.02 5.47 -7.69
N THR A 105 4.47 6.08 -6.65
CA THR A 105 5.12 6.35 -5.37
C THR A 105 4.39 5.67 -4.22
N VAL A 106 5.12 5.44 -3.12
CA VAL A 106 4.56 4.84 -1.90
C VAL A 106 3.42 5.70 -1.36
N GLY A 107 3.67 7.00 -1.16
CA GLY A 107 2.65 7.92 -0.65
C GLY A 107 1.45 8.03 -1.58
N GLY A 108 1.66 8.08 -2.91
CA GLY A 108 0.56 8.11 -3.86
C GLY A 108 -0.30 6.85 -3.84
N SER A 109 0.33 5.67 -3.65
CA SER A 109 -0.40 4.40 -3.52
C SER A 109 -1.25 4.34 -2.26
N LEU A 110 -0.69 4.76 -1.11
CA LEU A 110 -1.39 4.75 0.16
C LEU A 110 -2.48 5.83 0.25
N ALA A 111 -2.24 7.02 -0.30
CA ALA A 111 -3.24 8.08 -0.35
C ALA A 111 -4.43 7.73 -1.24
N ASN A 112 -4.19 7.01 -2.36
CA ASN A 112 -5.27 6.55 -3.25
C ASN A 112 -6.10 5.41 -2.64
N ASN A 113 -5.51 4.61 -1.78
CA ASN A 113 -6.14 3.47 -1.10
C ASN A 113 -7.02 2.60 -2.01
N ASP A 114 -6.48 2.23 -3.19
CA ASP A 114 -7.13 1.27 -4.07
C ASP A 114 -7.20 -0.10 -3.36
N PRO A 115 -8.37 -0.75 -3.29
CA PRO A 115 -8.53 -2.04 -2.60
C PRO A 115 -7.63 -3.15 -3.17
N ALA A 116 -7.19 -3.03 -4.42
CA ALA A 116 -6.27 -3.99 -5.06
C ALA A 116 -4.79 -3.56 -5.02
N ALA A 117 -4.47 -2.44 -4.35
CA ALA A 117 -3.08 -2.00 -4.18
C ALA A 117 -2.30 -2.93 -3.26
N CYS A 118 -0.99 -3.08 -3.51
CA CYS A 118 -0.14 -4.00 -2.74
C CYS A 118 0.32 -3.40 -1.40
N TYR A 119 0.71 -2.11 -1.36
CA TYR A 119 1.24 -1.48 -0.14
C TYR A 119 0.31 -1.48 1.07
N PRO A 120 -1.01 -1.35 0.94
CA PRO A 120 -1.90 -1.40 2.11
C PRO A 120 -1.71 -2.66 2.96
N ALA A 121 -1.54 -3.84 2.32
CA ALA A 121 -1.30 -5.09 3.05
C ALA A 121 0.03 -5.07 3.82
N ALA A 122 1.11 -4.58 3.20
CA ALA A 122 2.41 -4.46 3.88
C ALA A 122 2.36 -3.45 5.02
N ALA A 123 1.71 -2.30 4.80
CA ALA A 123 1.62 -1.24 5.79
C ALA A 123 0.82 -1.70 7.02
N LEU A 124 -0.33 -2.36 6.81
CA LEU A 124 -1.18 -2.86 7.88
C LEU A 124 -0.50 -4.02 8.65
N ALA A 125 0.08 -5.00 7.94
CA ALA A 125 0.77 -6.12 8.60
C ALA A 125 2.05 -5.69 9.32
N SER A 126 2.73 -4.64 8.87
CA SER A 126 3.90 -4.10 9.56
C SER A 126 3.54 -3.22 10.76
N GLY A 127 2.27 -2.79 10.92
CA GLY A 127 1.90 -1.74 11.88
C GLY A 127 2.64 -0.45 11.56
N ALA A 128 2.64 -0.05 10.31
CA ALA A 128 3.37 1.13 9.85
C ALA A 128 2.77 2.43 10.42
N THR A 129 3.51 3.52 10.34
CA THR A 129 3.04 4.86 10.67
C THR A 129 3.10 5.73 9.43
N ILE A 130 1.99 6.37 9.09
CA ILE A 130 1.94 7.43 8.08
C ILE A 130 2.42 8.73 8.73
N VAL A 131 3.38 9.38 8.11
CA VAL A 131 3.85 10.71 8.49
C VAL A 131 3.36 11.69 7.45
N THR A 132 2.60 12.69 7.88
CA THR A 132 2.10 13.75 7.01
C THR A 132 2.84 15.07 7.27
N ASN A 133 2.48 16.11 6.54
CA ASN A 133 2.96 17.48 6.82
C ASN A 133 2.43 18.04 8.14
N GLY A 134 1.41 17.42 8.77
CA GLY A 134 0.77 17.95 9.98
C GLY A 134 0.79 17.00 11.18
N ARG A 135 0.85 15.68 10.96
CA ARG A 135 0.70 14.69 12.04
C ARG A 135 1.24 13.31 11.66
N GLU A 136 1.25 12.43 12.65
CA GLU A 136 1.48 11.00 12.46
C GLU A 136 0.17 10.24 12.67
N ILE A 137 -0.08 9.24 11.82
CA ILE A 137 -1.29 8.42 11.86
C ILE A 137 -0.86 6.96 11.95
N ALA A 138 -1.34 6.23 12.96
CA ALA A 138 -1.15 4.79 13.07
C ALA A 138 -1.88 4.08 11.92
N MET A 139 -1.33 2.98 11.44
CA MET A 139 -1.91 2.30 10.28
C MET A 139 -3.30 1.73 10.56
N GLU A 140 -3.57 1.34 11.80
CA GLU A 140 -4.87 0.86 12.24
C GLU A 140 -5.98 1.91 12.05
N ASP A 141 -5.64 3.20 12.16
CA ASP A 141 -6.57 4.33 12.06
C ASP A 141 -6.58 4.94 10.66
N TYR A 142 -5.67 4.49 9.77
CA TYR A 142 -5.45 5.16 8.48
C TYR A 142 -6.45 4.77 7.39
N PHE A 143 -6.73 3.48 7.23
CA PHE A 143 -7.67 2.99 6.21
C PHE A 143 -9.11 3.05 6.72
N GLN A 144 -9.97 3.80 6.03
CA GLN A 144 -11.36 4.06 6.44
C GLN A 144 -12.39 3.54 5.43
N GLY A 145 -12.00 2.62 4.59
CA GLY A 145 -12.84 2.05 3.54
C GLY A 145 -12.21 2.18 2.15
N MET A 146 -12.89 1.66 1.14
CA MET A 146 -12.42 1.69 -0.25
C MET A 146 -12.20 3.13 -0.72
N PHE A 147 -11.00 3.46 -1.22
CA PHE A 147 -10.59 4.80 -1.65
C PHE A 147 -10.72 5.90 -0.58
N THR A 148 -10.87 5.51 0.68
CA THR A 148 -11.03 6.44 1.80
C THR A 148 -9.94 6.22 2.83
N THR A 149 -9.32 7.31 3.27
CA THR A 149 -8.25 7.32 4.27
C THR A 149 -8.53 8.41 5.33
N ALA A 150 -7.76 8.39 6.41
CA ALA A 150 -7.81 9.42 7.43
C ALA A 150 -7.11 10.74 7.05
N LEU A 151 -6.60 10.88 5.81
CA LEU A 151 -6.01 12.13 5.34
C LEU A 151 -7.06 13.24 5.28
N GLU A 152 -6.71 14.40 5.77
CA GLU A 152 -7.50 15.62 5.66
C GLU A 152 -7.21 16.34 4.33
N GLU A 153 -8.06 17.28 3.96
CA GLU A 153 -7.86 18.11 2.77
C GLU A 153 -6.53 18.87 2.87
N GLY A 154 -5.72 18.86 1.81
CA GLY A 154 -4.41 19.47 1.78
C GLY A 154 -3.31 18.69 2.52
N GLU A 155 -3.63 17.55 3.14
CA GLU A 155 -2.65 16.71 3.83
C GLU A 155 -1.82 15.89 2.84
N ILE A 156 -0.50 15.90 3.03
CA ILE A 156 0.48 15.22 2.17
C ILE A 156 1.20 14.15 2.97
N ILE A 157 1.26 12.91 2.48
CA ILE A 157 2.13 11.88 3.04
C ILE A 157 3.59 12.23 2.71
N THR A 158 4.34 12.62 3.72
CA THR A 158 5.76 12.98 3.58
C THR A 158 6.67 11.78 3.72
N ALA A 159 6.31 10.83 4.59
CA ALA A 159 7.02 9.57 4.78
C ALA A 159 6.10 8.46 5.29
N VAL A 160 6.56 7.22 5.18
CA VAL A 160 5.93 6.05 5.82
C VAL A 160 7.01 5.28 6.56
N ARG A 161 6.79 4.99 7.84
CA ARG A 161 7.70 4.25 8.70
C ARG A 161 7.18 2.84 8.90
N PHE A 162 7.97 1.86 8.51
CA PHE A 162 7.66 0.44 8.61
C PHE A 162 8.56 -0.20 9.68
N PRO A 163 8.03 -0.66 10.82
CA PRO A 163 8.74 -1.60 11.67
C PRO A 163 9.20 -2.81 10.87
N ILE A 164 10.46 -3.20 11.00
CA ILE A 164 11.04 -4.32 10.26
C ILE A 164 10.76 -5.61 11.05
N PRO A 165 10.01 -6.58 10.49
CA PRO A 165 9.72 -7.84 11.15
C PRO A 165 10.92 -8.79 11.12
N GLU A 166 10.89 -9.81 12.00
CA GLU A 166 11.87 -10.92 12.00
C GLU A 166 11.78 -11.73 10.70
N LYS A 167 10.55 -11.98 10.23
CA LYS A 167 10.24 -12.70 9.00
C LYS A 167 9.04 -12.07 8.31
N ALA A 168 9.07 -11.98 7.00
CA ALA A 168 7.92 -11.52 6.23
C ALA A 168 7.94 -12.04 4.80
N ALA A 169 6.76 -12.14 4.20
CA ALA A 169 6.61 -12.36 2.77
C ALA A 169 5.30 -11.76 2.25
N TYR A 170 5.31 -11.38 0.98
CA TYR A 170 4.13 -10.99 0.21
C TYR A 170 3.91 -11.94 -0.93
N ILE A 171 2.73 -12.54 -1.00
CA ILE A 171 2.29 -13.39 -2.11
C ILE A 171 1.01 -12.83 -2.69
N LYS A 172 0.95 -12.72 -4.00
CA LYS A 172 -0.16 -12.16 -4.74
C LYS A 172 -0.63 -13.11 -5.83
N PHE A 173 -1.96 -13.26 -5.96
CA PHE A 173 -2.59 -13.81 -7.16
C PHE A 173 -2.93 -12.64 -8.09
N GLU A 174 -2.21 -12.56 -9.21
CA GLU A 174 -2.28 -11.42 -10.11
C GLU A 174 -3.42 -11.54 -11.11
N GLN A 175 -4.07 -10.42 -11.40
CA GLN A 175 -4.88 -10.27 -12.61
C GLN A 175 -3.95 -10.28 -13.83
N PRO A 176 -4.15 -11.18 -14.81
CA PRO A 176 -3.22 -11.32 -15.93
C PRO A 176 -3.00 -10.04 -16.74
N ALA A 177 -4.03 -9.23 -16.91
CA ALA A 177 -3.97 -8.03 -17.74
C ALA A 177 -3.36 -6.82 -17.01
N SER A 178 -3.74 -6.59 -15.75
CA SER A 178 -3.38 -5.38 -15.00
C SER A 178 -2.25 -5.59 -14.00
N ARG A 179 -2.00 -6.85 -13.61
CA ARG A 179 -1.12 -7.24 -12.49
C ARG A 179 -1.57 -6.74 -11.13
N PHE A 180 -2.76 -6.19 -11.01
CA PHE A 180 -3.36 -5.92 -9.71
C PHE A 180 -3.62 -7.23 -8.94
N ALA A 181 -3.65 -7.14 -7.62
CA ALA A 181 -3.98 -8.28 -6.78
C ALA A 181 -5.47 -8.61 -6.92
N LEU A 182 -5.81 -9.80 -7.45
CA LEU A 182 -7.14 -10.38 -7.20
C LEU A 182 -7.28 -10.67 -5.71
N VAL A 183 -6.23 -11.26 -5.13
CA VAL A 183 -5.99 -11.40 -3.69
C VAL A 183 -4.48 -11.27 -3.47
N GLY A 184 -4.07 -10.47 -2.50
CA GLY A 184 -2.69 -10.37 -2.04
C GLY A 184 -2.63 -10.56 -0.53
N VAL A 185 -1.63 -11.29 -0.05
CA VAL A 185 -1.45 -11.54 1.38
C VAL A 185 -0.04 -11.15 1.80
N PHE A 186 0.06 -10.32 2.81
CA PHE A 186 1.30 -10.01 3.50
C PHE A 186 1.31 -10.65 4.89
N VAL A 187 2.33 -11.47 5.16
CA VAL A 187 2.57 -12.06 6.48
C VAL A 187 3.80 -11.41 7.07
N ALA A 188 3.71 -10.95 8.32
CA ALA A 188 4.82 -10.39 9.07
C ALA A 188 4.87 -11.00 10.48
N LYS A 189 6.04 -11.54 10.86
CA LYS A 189 6.31 -12.08 12.19
C LYS A 189 7.19 -11.12 12.97
N PHE A 190 6.72 -10.71 14.12
CA PHE A 190 7.44 -9.92 15.11
C PHE A 190 7.64 -10.72 16.40
N ALA A 191 8.40 -10.19 17.33
CA ALA A 191 8.60 -10.81 18.65
C ALA A 191 7.30 -10.92 19.46
N ASP A 192 6.35 -10.00 19.25
CA ASP A 192 5.04 -9.91 19.92
C ASP A 192 3.93 -10.72 19.24
N GLY A 193 4.16 -11.30 18.05
CA GLY A 193 3.17 -12.10 17.32
C GLY A 193 3.30 -12.00 15.81
N VAL A 194 2.30 -12.56 15.14
CA VAL A 194 2.21 -12.58 13.67
C VAL A 194 1.04 -11.71 13.21
N ARG A 195 1.25 -10.97 12.14
CA ARG A 195 0.20 -10.20 11.47
C ARG A 195 0.03 -10.68 10.04
N VAL A 196 -1.24 -10.82 9.62
CA VAL A 196 -1.64 -11.28 8.29
C VAL A 196 -2.61 -10.27 7.70
N ALA A 197 -2.16 -9.50 6.73
CA ALA A 197 -3.03 -8.53 6.05
C ALA A 197 -3.33 -8.95 4.62
N VAL A 198 -4.59 -8.77 4.23
CA VAL A 198 -5.16 -9.19 2.95
C VAL A 198 -5.59 -7.97 2.16
N THR A 199 -5.20 -7.89 0.90
CA THR A 199 -5.63 -6.87 -0.06
C THR A 199 -6.28 -7.53 -1.29
N GLY A 200 -7.05 -6.78 -2.04
CA GLY A 200 -7.69 -7.23 -3.28
C GLY A 200 -8.99 -8.01 -3.08
N ALA A 201 -9.33 -8.40 -1.87
CA ALA A 201 -10.43 -9.34 -1.63
C ALA A 201 -11.70 -8.70 -1.07
N SER A 202 -11.61 -7.71 -0.19
CA SER A 202 -12.74 -7.14 0.54
C SER A 202 -13.34 -5.93 -0.17
N GLU A 203 -14.66 -5.74 0.00
CA GLU A 203 -15.41 -4.56 -0.43
C GLU A 203 -15.01 -3.30 0.37
N GLU A 204 -14.45 -3.46 1.57
CA GLU A 204 -14.02 -2.37 2.43
C GLU A 204 -12.52 -2.01 2.29
N GLY A 205 -11.76 -2.78 1.49
CA GLY A 205 -10.33 -2.57 1.29
C GLY A 205 -9.46 -3.59 2.02
N VAL A 206 -8.29 -3.16 2.49
CA VAL A 206 -7.33 -4.02 3.20
C VAL A 206 -7.85 -4.37 4.59
N PHE A 207 -7.63 -5.62 5.02
CA PHE A 207 -8.02 -6.09 6.35
C PHE A 207 -7.03 -7.09 6.92
N ARG A 208 -7.13 -7.35 8.23
CA ARG A 208 -6.35 -8.38 8.94
C ARG A 208 -7.16 -9.67 9.08
N TRP A 209 -6.50 -10.82 8.82
CA TRP A 209 -7.09 -12.13 9.06
C TRP A 209 -6.65 -12.66 10.43
N THR A 210 -7.39 -12.25 11.46
CA THR A 210 -7.04 -12.44 12.87
C THR A 210 -6.97 -13.90 13.29
N GLU A 211 -7.80 -14.78 12.75
CA GLU A 211 -7.77 -16.22 13.06
C GLU A 211 -6.46 -16.87 12.57
N ALA A 212 -5.95 -16.44 11.43
CA ALA A 212 -4.65 -16.90 10.96
C ALA A 212 -3.50 -16.34 11.80
N GLU A 213 -3.62 -15.10 12.27
CA GLU A 213 -2.63 -14.46 13.15
C GLU A 213 -2.50 -15.20 14.47
N GLU A 214 -3.61 -15.59 15.11
CA GLU A 214 -3.64 -16.37 16.33
C GLU A 214 -2.97 -17.72 16.15
N ALA A 215 -3.34 -18.47 15.09
CA ALA A 215 -2.76 -19.76 14.78
C ALA A 215 -1.25 -19.68 14.52
N LEU A 216 -0.82 -18.68 13.72
CA LEU A 216 0.59 -18.49 13.36
C LEU A 216 1.43 -17.94 14.51
N SER A 217 0.87 -17.17 15.42
CA SER A 217 1.57 -16.69 16.61
C SER A 217 1.91 -17.83 17.57
N GLY A 218 1.04 -18.86 17.64
CA GLY A 218 1.32 -20.08 18.40
C GLY A 218 2.33 -21.00 17.71
N ASN A 219 2.28 -21.09 16.38
CA ASN A 219 3.18 -21.94 15.58
C ASN A 219 3.35 -21.32 14.17
N PHE A 220 4.51 -20.71 13.91
CA PHE A 220 4.80 -20.11 12.60
C PHE A 220 5.11 -21.18 11.55
N SER A 221 4.08 -21.88 11.10
CA SER A 221 4.15 -22.94 10.11
C SER A 221 2.89 -22.95 9.22
N ALA A 222 3.05 -23.30 7.95
CA ALA A 222 1.91 -23.43 7.03
C ALA A 222 0.89 -24.47 7.52
N THR A 223 1.31 -25.49 8.28
CA THR A 223 0.44 -26.50 8.87
C THR A 223 -0.43 -25.97 10.02
N ALA A 224 -0.05 -24.86 10.66
CA ALA A 224 -0.91 -24.21 11.66
C ALA A 224 -2.22 -23.67 11.05
N LEU A 225 -2.26 -23.50 9.74
CA LEU A 225 -3.43 -23.04 9.00
C LEU A 225 -4.28 -24.19 8.42
N ASP A 226 -3.97 -25.46 8.76
CA ASP A 226 -4.75 -26.58 8.26
C ASP A 226 -6.13 -26.59 8.92
N GLY A 227 -7.16 -26.61 8.08
CA GLY A 227 -8.56 -26.52 8.51
C GLY A 227 -9.09 -25.08 8.69
N LEU A 228 -8.24 -24.06 8.68
CA LEU A 228 -8.70 -22.66 8.68
C LEU A 228 -9.15 -22.24 7.28
N THR A 229 -10.28 -21.56 7.25
CA THR A 229 -10.84 -20.96 6.03
C THR A 229 -11.25 -19.53 6.33
N ALA A 230 -10.84 -18.58 5.53
CA ALA A 230 -11.31 -17.19 5.64
C ALA A 230 -12.81 -17.12 5.32
N SER A 231 -13.55 -16.24 6.01
CA SER A 231 -14.95 -15.98 5.68
C SER A 231 -15.07 -15.42 4.26
N ALA A 232 -16.14 -15.79 3.56
CA ALA A 232 -16.52 -15.18 2.30
C ALA A 232 -17.38 -13.91 2.48
N ASP A 233 -17.85 -13.64 3.71
CA ASP A 233 -18.67 -12.47 4.01
C ASP A 233 -17.86 -11.19 3.86
N GLY A 234 -18.41 -10.18 3.19
CA GLY A 234 -17.73 -8.90 2.91
C GLY A 234 -16.63 -8.99 1.84
N LEU A 235 -16.48 -10.14 1.17
CA LEU A 235 -15.56 -10.27 0.05
C LEU A 235 -16.27 -9.96 -1.28
N MET A 236 -15.52 -9.32 -2.19
CA MET A 236 -15.99 -8.97 -3.53
C MET A 236 -16.36 -10.19 -4.36
N SER A 237 -17.45 -10.06 -5.12
CA SER A 237 -17.80 -10.96 -6.22
C SER A 237 -17.95 -10.18 -7.52
N ASP A 238 -17.09 -10.48 -8.51
CA ASP A 238 -17.07 -9.81 -9.80
C ASP A 238 -16.74 -10.81 -10.93
N ILE A 239 -16.52 -10.28 -12.15
CA ILE A 239 -16.15 -11.09 -13.33
C ILE A 239 -14.80 -11.82 -13.18
N HIS A 240 -13.97 -11.43 -12.20
CA HIS A 240 -12.64 -11.99 -11.98
C HIS A 240 -12.61 -13.09 -10.93
N GLY A 241 -13.59 -13.11 -10.02
CA GLY A 241 -13.67 -14.12 -8.98
C GLY A 241 -14.83 -13.92 -8.01
N SER A 242 -15.45 -15.02 -7.60
CA SER A 242 -16.48 -15.00 -6.57
C SER A 242 -15.89 -14.83 -5.16
N ALA A 243 -16.69 -14.37 -4.19
CA ALA A 243 -16.28 -14.26 -2.80
C ALA A 243 -15.76 -15.59 -2.22
N PRO A 244 -16.40 -16.77 -2.44
CA PRO A 244 -15.84 -18.05 -2.00
C PRO A 244 -14.48 -18.38 -2.64
N TYR A 245 -14.26 -18.01 -3.91
CA TYR A 245 -12.96 -18.20 -4.55
C TYR A 245 -11.88 -17.30 -3.94
N ARG A 246 -12.19 -16.04 -3.65
CA ARG A 246 -11.28 -15.13 -2.96
C ARG A 246 -10.95 -15.62 -1.55
N ALA A 247 -11.95 -16.11 -0.79
CA ALA A 247 -11.76 -16.73 0.53
C ALA A 247 -10.80 -17.94 0.46
N HIS A 248 -10.99 -18.81 -0.54
CA HIS A 248 -10.06 -19.93 -0.78
C HIS A 248 -8.64 -19.44 -1.09
N LEU A 249 -8.49 -18.43 -1.94
CA LEU A 249 -7.18 -17.87 -2.28
C LEU A 249 -6.48 -17.26 -1.06
N ILE A 250 -7.20 -16.59 -0.15
CA ILE A 250 -6.62 -16.05 1.08
C ILE A 250 -5.89 -17.16 1.85
N GLY A 251 -6.53 -18.30 2.09
CA GLY A 251 -5.91 -19.43 2.78
C GLY A 251 -4.68 -20.00 2.06
N VAL A 252 -4.80 -20.20 0.73
CA VAL A 252 -3.69 -20.72 -0.09
C VAL A 252 -2.50 -19.76 -0.10
N LEU A 253 -2.74 -18.46 -0.29
CA LEU A 253 -1.67 -17.46 -0.37
C LEU A 253 -1.02 -17.23 0.99
N THR A 254 -1.78 -17.29 2.09
CA THR A 254 -1.21 -17.19 3.44
C THR A 254 -0.25 -18.34 3.72
N LYS A 255 -0.64 -19.59 3.40
CA LYS A 255 0.26 -20.75 3.53
C LYS A 255 1.55 -20.58 2.71
N ARG A 256 1.43 -20.10 1.49
CA ARG A 256 2.60 -19.79 0.62
C ARG A 256 3.46 -18.66 1.18
N ALA A 257 2.85 -17.62 1.74
CA ALA A 257 3.58 -16.51 2.33
C ALA A 257 4.37 -16.96 3.58
N VAL A 258 3.75 -17.78 4.46
CA VAL A 258 4.43 -18.37 5.62
C VAL A 258 5.63 -19.23 5.17
N ALA A 259 5.44 -20.07 4.15
CA ALA A 259 6.53 -20.90 3.62
C ALA A 259 7.66 -20.08 3.00
N ALA A 260 7.36 -18.95 2.35
CA ALA A 260 8.34 -18.04 1.75
C ALA A 260 9.06 -17.16 2.78
N ALA A 261 8.43 -16.89 3.92
CA ALA A 261 8.99 -16.10 5.03
C ALA A 261 9.90 -16.91 5.97
N ALA A 262 9.97 -18.23 5.81
CA ALA A 262 10.68 -19.17 6.70
C ALA A 262 12.22 -19.02 6.63
#